data_6032361682884350dcde5b85395a0856
#
_entry.id   6032361682884350dcde5b85395a0856
#
_cell.length_a   1.000
_cell.length_b   1.000
_cell.length_c   1.000
_cell.angle_alpha   90.00
_cell.angle_beta   90.00
_cell.angle_gamma   90.00
#
_symmetry.space_group_name_H-M   'P 1'
#
loop_
_entity.id
_entity.type
_entity.pdbx_description
1 polymer ?
#
loop_
_entity_poly.entity_id
_entity_poly.type
_entity_poly.pdbx_seq_one_letter_code
_entity_poly.pdbx_strand_id
1 'polypeptide(L)'
;RRMPGRWGSVRLLAGADRVEGCLFGNGERTGNVDLVTVALNMYTQGLHPGLDFSDIDEVIQTVEYCNQLPIHPRHPYAGELVFTAFSGSHQDAIKKGFSYQAKRNDELWEIPYLPIDPADLGRSYEAVIRVNSQSGKGGVAWVLEQDYGLKLPKKMQADFSRTVQELSDTTGRELTSTDIWGAFQDRYFIATSGRFELFDY
;
A
#
# COMPACT_ATOMS: atom_id res chain seq x y z
N ARG A 1 10.16 18.70 -10.17
CA ARG A 1 9.15 17.71 -10.55
C ARG A 1 7.78 18.37 -10.45
N ARG A 2 7.11 18.60 -11.58
CA ARG A 2 5.76 19.19 -11.57
C ARG A 2 4.76 18.10 -11.14
N MET A 3 3.89 18.42 -10.19
CA MET A 3 2.73 17.61 -9.83
C MET A 3 1.52 18.10 -10.66
N PRO A 4 1.12 17.42 -11.73
CA PRO A 4 0.10 17.93 -12.66
C PRO A 4 -1.25 18.20 -11.99
N GLY A 5 -1.67 17.38 -11.03
CA GLY A 5 -2.96 17.54 -10.36
C GLY A 5 -3.05 18.75 -9.43
N ARG A 6 -1.94 19.21 -8.86
CA ARG A 6 -1.94 20.35 -7.92
C ARG A 6 -2.44 21.65 -8.56
N TRP A 7 -2.07 21.92 -9.80
CA TRP A 7 -2.49 23.14 -10.50
C TRP A 7 -3.96 23.13 -10.88
N GLY A 8 -4.52 21.96 -11.22
CA GLY A 8 -5.95 21.81 -11.48
C GLY A 8 -6.77 22.17 -10.24
N SER A 9 -6.44 21.58 -9.08
CA SER A 9 -7.15 21.85 -7.83
C SER A 9 -7.02 23.31 -7.39
N VAL A 10 -5.83 23.93 -7.50
CA VAL A 10 -5.64 25.35 -7.18
C VAL A 10 -6.49 26.26 -8.06
N ARG A 11 -6.64 25.96 -9.34
CA ARG A 11 -7.49 26.75 -10.25
C ARG A 11 -8.96 26.66 -9.89
N LEU A 12 -9.46 25.48 -9.51
CA LEU A 12 -10.83 25.32 -9.01
C LEU A 12 -11.06 26.13 -7.74
N LEU A 13 -10.14 26.06 -6.78
CA LEU A 13 -10.19 26.86 -5.55
C LEU A 13 -10.12 28.37 -5.82
N ALA A 14 -9.47 28.78 -6.90
CA ALA A 14 -9.42 30.18 -7.36
C ALA A 14 -10.64 30.61 -8.20
N GLY A 15 -11.67 29.78 -8.31
CA GLY A 15 -12.93 30.11 -8.96
C GLY A 15 -12.99 29.78 -10.46
N ALA A 16 -12.21 28.81 -10.93
CA ALA A 16 -12.36 28.31 -12.30
C ALA A 16 -13.61 27.42 -12.40
N ASP A 17 -14.46 27.69 -13.39
CA ASP A 17 -15.69 26.93 -13.64
C ASP A 17 -15.41 25.61 -14.39
N ARG A 18 -14.24 25.50 -15.03
CA ARG A 18 -13.87 24.35 -15.86
C ARG A 18 -12.37 24.07 -15.80
N VAL A 19 -12.04 22.81 -15.73
CA VAL A 19 -10.67 22.29 -15.84
C VAL A 19 -10.63 21.28 -16.99
N GLU A 20 -9.63 21.41 -17.85
CA GLU A 20 -9.35 20.50 -18.95
C GLU A 20 -8.01 19.81 -18.73
N GLY A 21 -7.91 18.54 -19.08
CA GLY A 21 -6.72 17.74 -18.89
C GLY A 21 -6.81 16.38 -19.53
N CYS A 22 -5.95 15.46 -19.09
CA CYS A 22 -5.92 14.08 -19.53
C CYS A 22 -5.99 13.15 -18.33
N LEU A 23 -6.51 11.93 -18.51
CA LEU A 23 -6.43 10.90 -17.49
C LEU A 23 -4.95 10.62 -17.17
N PHE A 24 -4.62 10.57 -15.89
CA PHE A 24 -3.26 10.41 -15.34
C PHE A 24 -2.24 11.45 -15.83
N GLY A 25 -2.72 12.55 -16.42
CA GLY A 25 -1.86 13.58 -17.00
C GLY A 25 -1.15 13.15 -18.29
N ASN A 26 -1.50 11.99 -18.86
CA ASN A 26 -0.89 11.45 -20.07
C ASN A 26 -1.37 12.21 -21.31
N GLY A 27 -0.68 13.32 -21.60
CA GLY A 27 -0.90 14.18 -22.76
C GLY A 27 0.43 14.51 -23.41
N GLU A 28 0.59 15.75 -23.81
CA GLU A 28 1.79 16.19 -24.50
C GLU A 28 2.97 16.50 -23.56
N ARG A 29 4.18 16.28 -24.03
CA ARG A 29 5.47 16.70 -23.42
C ARG A 29 5.64 16.19 -21.98
N THR A 30 5.68 17.11 -21.03
CA THR A 30 5.85 16.80 -19.58
C THR A 30 4.53 16.41 -18.90
N GLY A 31 3.44 16.35 -19.62
CA GLY A 31 2.09 16.05 -19.16
C GLY A 31 1.15 17.25 -19.12
N ASN A 32 -0.13 16.95 -19.08
CA ASN A 32 -1.23 17.89 -18.91
C ASN A 32 -1.74 17.88 -17.46
N VAL A 33 -2.81 18.61 -17.18
CA VAL A 33 -3.53 18.49 -15.91
C VAL A 33 -4.05 17.06 -15.79
N ASP A 34 -3.76 16.44 -14.67
CA ASP A 34 -4.21 15.09 -14.37
C ASP A 34 -5.64 15.13 -13.80
N LEU A 35 -6.61 14.73 -14.61
CA LEU A 35 -8.02 14.76 -14.25
C LEU A 35 -8.36 13.77 -13.13
N VAL A 36 -7.68 12.61 -13.05
CA VAL A 36 -7.88 11.64 -11.98
C VAL A 36 -7.50 12.24 -10.62
N THR A 37 -6.30 12.86 -10.54
CA THR A 37 -5.86 13.53 -9.33
C THR A 37 -6.77 14.70 -8.95
N VAL A 38 -7.24 15.51 -9.91
CA VAL A 38 -8.16 16.63 -9.63
C VAL A 38 -9.48 16.12 -9.07
N ALA A 39 -10.08 15.12 -9.73
CA ALA A 39 -11.36 14.55 -9.32
C ALA A 39 -11.28 13.91 -7.92
N LEU A 40 -10.25 13.11 -7.65
CA LEU A 40 -10.08 12.47 -6.34
C LEU A 40 -9.68 13.46 -5.23
N ASN A 41 -9.00 14.55 -5.56
CA ASN A 41 -8.84 15.66 -4.62
C ASN A 41 -10.16 16.34 -4.25
N MET A 42 -11.10 16.45 -5.18
CA MET A 42 -12.45 16.93 -4.88
C MET A 42 -13.21 15.95 -4.02
N TYR A 43 -13.16 14.68 -4.36
CA TYR A 43 -13.81 13.59 -3.63
C TYR A 43 -13.35 13.54 -2.18
N THR A 44 -12.05 13.59 -1.91
CA THR A 44 -11.49 13.60 -0.55
C THR A 44 -11.82 14.86 0.26
N GLN A 45 -12.35 15.90 -0.38
CA GLN A 45 -12.91 17.09 0.28
C GLN A 45 -14.44 17.04 0.40
N GLY A 46 -15.07 15.90 0.11
CA GLY A 46 -16.52 15.72 0.16
C GLY A 46 -17.29 16.31 -1.03
N LEU A 47 -16.59 16.61 -2.14
CA LEU A 47 -17.19 17.14 -3.36
C LEU A 47 -17.21 16.06 -4.44
N HIS A 48 -18.38 15.57 -4.83
CA HIS A 48 -18.49 14.56 -5.87
C HIS A 48 -18.08 15.17 -7.24
N PRO A 49 -17.06 14.60 -7.92
CA PRO A 49 -16.52 15.18 -9.16
C PRO A 49 -17.38 14.93 -10.40
N GLY A 50 -18.46 14.15 -10.31
CA GLY A 50 -19.23 13.68 -11.44
C GLY A 50 -18.53 12.63 -12.32
N LEU A 51 -17.41 12.08 -11.84
CA LEU A 51 -16.65 11.03 -12.48
C LEU A 51 -16.60 9.81 -11.55
N ASP A 52 -16.62 8.62 -12.12
CA ASP A 52 -16.55 7.36 -11.41
C ASP A 52 -15.15 6.75 -11.54
N PHE A 53 -14.51 6.50 -10.40
CA PHE A 53 -13.21 5.83 -10.28
C PHE A 53 -13.28 4.66 -9.28
N SER A 54 -14.47 4.11 -9.06
CA SER A 54 -14.68 2.98 -8.16
C SER A 54 -14.00 1.68 -8.63
N ASP A 55 -13.56 1.62 -9.87
CA ASP A 55 -12.62 0.62 -10.39
C ASP A 55 -11.46 1.33 -11.11
N ILE A 56 -10.52 1.83 -10.32
CA ILE A 56 -9.38 2.58 -10.85
C ILE A 56 -8.46 1.70 -11.70
N ASP A 57 -8.42 0.39 -11.46
CA ASP A 57 -7.55 -0.53 -12.18
C ASP A 57 -8.05 -0.78 -13.61
N GLU A 58 -9.37 -0.81 -13.85
CA GLU A 58 -9.95 -0.84 -15.20
C GLU A 58 -9.58 0.43 -15.98
N VAL A 59 -9.65 1.59 -15.32
CA VAL A 59 -9.28 2.88 -15.94
C VAL A 59 -7.78 2.90 -16.28
N ILE A 60 -6.92 2.40 -15.39
CA ILE A 60 -5.46 2.29 -15.63
C ILE A 60 -5.21 1.40 -16.85
N GLN A 61 -5.73 0.19 -16.86
CA GLN A 61 -5.55 -0.78 -17.96
C GLN A 61 -5.98 -0.20 -19.30
N THR A 62 -7.13 0.45 -19.33
CA THR A 62 -7.65 1.09 -20.54
C THR A 62 -6.72 2.20 -21.04
N VAL A 63 -6.25 3.06 -20.15
CA VAL A 63 -5.37 4.19 -20.53
C VAL A 63 -3.99 3.70 -20.95
N GLU A 64 -3.42 2.73 -20.26
CA GLU A 64 -2.13 2.12 -20.62
C GLU A 64 -2.22 1.41 -21.98
N TYR A 65 -3.30 0.70 -22.23
CA TYR A 65 -3.54 0.08 -23.53
C TYR A 65 -3.62 1.11 -24.67
N CYS A 66 -4.38 2.20 -24.47
CA CYS A 66 -4.55 3.23 -25.50
C CYS A 66 -3.28 4.05 -25.74
N ASN A 67 -2.58 4.41 -24.69
CA ASN A 67 -1.42 5.31 -24.74
C ASN A 67 -0.09 4.57 -24.91
N GLN A 68 -0.06 3.26 -24.66
CA GLN A 68 1.17 2.43 -24.64
C GLN A 68 2.25 3.01 -23.68
N LEU A 69 1.82 3.65 -22.61
CA LEU A 69 2.66 4.25 -21.58
C LEU A 69 2.15 3.81 -20.20
N PRO A 70 3.03 3.28 -19.34
CA PRO A 70 2.64 2.87 -18.00
C PRO A 70 2.33 4.08 -17.12
N ILE A 71 1.39 3.90 -16.19
CA ILE A 71 1.13 4.88 -15.14
C ILE A 71 2.29 4.87 -14.16
N HIS A 72 2.70 6.05 -13.72
CA HIS A 72 3.84 6.15 -12.81
C HIS A 72 3.51 5.47 -11.46
N PRO A 73 4.36 4.56 -10.93
CA PRO A 73 4.07 3.80 -9.70
C PRO A 73 3.86 4.68 -8.46
N ARG A 74 4.28 5.94 -8.49
CA ARG A 74 4.02 6.96 -7.46
C ARG A 74 2.96 7.98 -7.87
N HIS A 75 2.06 7.61 -8.82
CA HIS A 75 0.94 8.48 -9.16
C HIS A 75 0.04 8.63 -7.92
N PRO A 76 -0.40 9.85 -7.56
CA PRO A 76 -1.37 10.05 -6.48
C PRO A 76 -2.63 9.21 -6.74
N TYR A 77 -3.14 8.53 -5.76
CA TYR A 77 -4.31 7.64 -5.80
C TYR A 77 -4.19 6.36 -6.65
N ALA A 78 -3.61 6.44 -7.86
CA ALA A 78 -3.61 5.33 -8.83
C ALA A 78 -2.31 4.51 -8.85
N GLY A 79 -1.20 5.04 -8.32
CA GLY A 79 0.09 4.35 -8.35
C GLY A 79 0.10 3.09 -7.48
N GLU A 80 0.89 2.10 -7.87
CA GLU A 80 1.07 0.85 -7.11
C GLU A 80 1.56 1.07 -5.68
N LEU A 81 2.31 2.16 -5.45
CA LEU A 81 2.92 2.46 -4.15
C LEU A 81 2.04 3.32 -3.23
N VAL A 82 0.85 3.74 -3.68
CA VAL A 82 -0.01 4.65 -2.91
C VAL A 82 -0.44 4.04 -1.58
N PHE A 83 -0.79 2.77 -1.60
CA PHE A 83 -1.26 2.04 -0.43
C PHE A 83 -0.16 1.17 0.21
N THR A 84 1.10 1.39 -0.17
CA THR A 84 2.24 0.61 0.33
C THR A 84 2.98 1.38 1.42
N ALA A 85 3.21 0.73 2.56
CA ALA A 85 4.05 1.25 3.64
C ALA A 85 5.25 0.32 3.86
N PHE A 86 6.47 0.89 3.82
CA PHE A 86 7.72 0.14 4.01
C PHE A 86 8.23 0.21 5.46
N SER A 87 8.00 1.32 6.14
CA SER A 87 8.45 1.52 7.52
C SER A 87 7.52 0.82 8.50
N GLY A 88 8.09 0.06 9.46
CA GLY A 88 7.32 -0.60 10.51
C GLY A 88 6.51 0.38 11.39
N SER A 89 6.99 1.62 11.58
CA SER A 89 6.25 2.65 12.30
C SER A 89 5.01 3.13 11.53
N HIS A 90 5.10 3.25 10.19
CA HIS A 90 3.96 3.59 9.35
C HIS A 90 2.93 2.45 9.33
N GLN A 91 3.38 1.22 9.21
CA GLN A 91 2.51 0.03 9.24
C GLN A 91 1.76 -0.09 10.56
N ASP A 92 2.44 0.12 11.70
CA ASP A 92 1.81 0.13 13.02
C ASP A 92 0.78 1.25 13.15
N ALA A 93 1.08 2.45 12.63
CA ALA A 93 0.15 3.57 12.63
C ALA A 93 -1.11 3.28 11.78
N ILE A 94 -0.94 2.70 10.59
CA ILE A 94 -2.05 2.29 9.72
C ILE A 94 -2.91 1.22 10.39
N LYS A 95 -2.29 0.18 10.98
CA LYS A 95 -3.01 -0.87 11.73
C LYS A 95 -3.83 -0.30 12.88
N LYS A 96 -3.26 0.63 13.65
CA LYS A 96 -3.97 1.33 14.73
C LYS A 96 -5.10 2.20 14.18
N GLY A 97 -4.86 2.89 13.06
CA GLY A 97 -5.87 3.68 12.37
C GLY A 97 -7.09 2.83 12.00
N PHE A 98 -6.90 1.70 11.31
CA PHE A 98 -7.99 0.78 10.98
C PHE A 98 -8.73 0.26 12.22
N SER A 99 -7.97 -0.12 13.26
CA SER A 99 -8.58 -0.59 14.52
C SER A 99 -9.38 0.50 15.23
N TYR A 100 -9.02 1.76 15.08
CA TYR A 100 -9.75 2.90 15.60
C TYR A 100 -10.97 3.23 14.74
N GLN A 101 -10.79 3.29 13.42
CA GLN A 101 -11.86 3.52 12.44
C GLN A 101 -13.01 2.51 12.61
N ALA A 102 -12.68 1.22 12.78
CA ALA A 102 -13.68 0.16 12.99
C ALA A 102 -14.53 0.33 14.27
N LYS A 103 -14.07 1.13 15.25
CA LYS A 103 -14.80 1.42 16.48
C LYS A 103 -15.62 2.72 16.39
N ARG A 104 -15.34 3.54 15.40
CA ARG A 104 -16.09 4.78 15.13
C ARG A 104 -17.35 4.42 14.36
N ASN A 105 -18.38 5.18 14.61
CA ASN A 105 -19.66 5.04 13.91
C ASN A 105 -19.89 6.26 13.00
N ASP A 106 -18.83 6.67 12.27
CA ASP A 106 -18.87 7.76 11.31
C ASP A 106 -18.16 7.35 10.00
N GLU A 107 -18.43 8.09 8.93
CA GLU A 107 -17.92 7.82 7.58
C GLU A 107 -16.63 8.61 7.28
N LEU A 108 -16.03 9.29 8.26
CA LEU A 108 -14.82 10.06 8.05
C LEU A 108 -13.60 9.16 7.92
N TRP A 109 -12.90 9.27 6.80
CA TRP A 109 -11.64 8.58 6.57
C TRP A 109 -10.48 9.30 7.26
N GLU A 110 -9.88 8.66 8.27
CA GLU A 110 -8.76 9.23 9.04
C GLU A 110 -7.63 8.22 9.28
N ILE A 111 -7.39 7.34 8.32
CA ILE A 111 -6.27 6.40 8.42
C ILE A 111 -4.96 7.12 8.09
N PRO A 112 -3.96 7.11 9.01
CA PRO A 112 -2.67 7.73 8.75
C PRO A 112 -2.01 7.19 7.49
N TYR A 113 -1.37 8.07 6.70
CA TYR A 113 -0.64 7.75 5.47
C TYR A 113 -1.48 7.27 4.28
N LEU A 114 -2.76 7.00 4.43
CA LEU A 114 -3.64 6.62 3.35
C LEU A 114 -4.52 7.82 2.94
N PRO A 115 -4.33 8.37 1.74
CA PRO A 115 -5.01 9.60 1.31
C PRO A 115 -6.51 9.43 1.06
N ILE A 116 -6.96 8.20 0.83
CA ILE A 116 -8.34 7.81 0.52
C ILE A 116 -8.56 6.37 0.97
N ASP A 117 -9.80 5.96 1.19
CA ASP A 117 -10.14 4.55 1.36
C ASP A 117 -9.85 3.79 0.07
N PRO A 118 -8.98 2.76 0.09
CA PRO A 118 -8.75 1.95 -1.10
C PRO A 118 -10.02 1.31 -1.65
N ALA A 119 -11.02 1.00 -0.81
CA ALA A 119 -12.30 0.45 -1.24
C ALA A 119 -13.07 1.40 -2.18
N ASP A 120 -12.94 2.72 -2.02
CA ASP A 120 -13.55 3.73 -2.91
C ASP A 120 -12.98 3.70 -4.34
N LEU A 121 -11.83 3.05 -4.51
CA LEU A 121 -11.14 2.89 -5.80
C LEU A 121 -11.20 1.45 -6.33
N GLY A 122 -12.02 0.59 -5.72
CA GLY A 122 -12.09 -0.85 -6.05
C GLY A 122 -10.84 -1.63 -5.64
N ARG A 123 -9.99 -1.06 -4.78
CA ARG A 123 -8.77 -1.68 -4.25
C ARG A 123 -8.96 -2.15 -2.83
N SER A 124 -8.17 -3.08 -2.41
CA SER A 124 -8.02 -3.44 -1.00
C SER A 124 -6.75 -2.80 -0.44
N TYR A 125 -6.75 -2.52 0.87
CA TYR A 125 -5.49 -2.33 1.58
C TYR A 125 -4.81 -3.69 1.68
N GLU A 126 -4.18 -4.07 0.60
CA GLU A 126 -3.13 -5.06 0.70
C GLU A 126 -1.91 -4.32 1.26
N ALA A 127 -1.63 -4.58 2.51
CA ALA A 127 -0.31 -4.31 3.00
C ALA A 127 0.65 -5.18 2.19
N VAL A 128 1.04 -4.70 1.03
CA VAL A 128 2.24 -5.22 0.37
C VAL A 128 3.38 -4.82 1.28
N ILE A 129 3.55 -5.59 2.33
CA ILE A 129 4.71 -5.50 3.19
C ILE A 129 5.85 -6.08 2.37
N ARG A 130 6.48 -5.21 1.62
CA ARG A 130 7.79 -5.50 1.08
C ARG A 130 8.74 -5.42 2.26
N VAL A 131 8.99 -6.56 2.87
CA VAL A 131 9.97 -6.65 3.95
C VAL A 131 11.35 -6.54 3.32
N ASN A 132 11.98 -5.41 3.56
CA ASN A 132 13.38 -5.17 3.23
C ASN A 132 14.19 -5.07 4.53
N SER A 133 15.51 -4.92 4.42
CA SER A 133 16.43 -4.78 5.56
C SER A 133 16.11 -3.63 6.52
N GLN A 134 15.23 -2.67 6.12
CA GLN A 134 14.77 -1.55 6.94
C GLN A 134 13.40 -1.80 7.57
N SER A 135 12.73 -2.91 7.25
CA SER A 135 11.44 -3.26 7.82
C SER A 135 11.62 -3.72 9.26
N GLY A 136 11.10 -2.97 10.20
CA GLY A 136 11.23 -3.26 11.63
C GLY A 136 10.42 -4.48 12.08
N LYS A 137 10.60 -4.86 13.36
CA LYS A 137 9.97 -6.01 14.04
C LYS A 137 8.45 -6.14 13.81
N GLY A 138 7.75 -5.01 13.64
CA GLY A 138 6.30 -4.98 13.44
C GLY A 138 5.87 -5.49 12.06
N GLY A 139 6.65 -5.20 11.01
CA GLY A 139 6.31 -5.58 9.64
C GLY A 139 6.30 -7.09 9.43
N VAL A 140 7.36 -7.77 9.90
CA VAL A 140 7.49 -9.23 9.79
C VAL A 140 6.39 -9.97 10.57
N ALA A 141 6.12 -9.53 11.82
CA ALA A 141 5.07 -10.13 12.65
C ALA A 141 3.68 -9.94 12.04
N TRP A 142 3.46 -8.80 11.40
CA TRP A 142 2.18 -8.51 10.77
C TRP A 142 1.93 -9.40 9.53
N VAL A 143 2.95 -9.64 8.67
CA VAL A 143 2.83 -10.60 7.54
C VAL A 143 2.38 -11.96 8.02
N LEU A 144 3.03 -12.49 9.07
CA LEU A 144 2.65 -13.79 9.62
C LEU A 144 1.23 -13.79 10.23
N GLU A 145 0.82 -12.67 10.85
CA GLU A 145 -0.54 -12.54 11.41
C GLU A 145 -1.62 -12.46 10.32
N GLN A 146 -1.38 -11.70 9.24
CA GLN A 146 -2.38 -11.48 8.19
C GLN A 146 -2.46 -12.63 7.18
N ASP A 147 -1.31 -13.09 6.69
CA ASP A 147 -1.28 -14.05 5.59
C ASP A 147 -1.36 -15.51 6.08
N TYR A 148 -0.90 -15.75 7.32
CA TYR A 148 -0.84 -17.10 7.89
C TYR A 148 -1.58 -17.26 9.23
N GLY A 149 -2.25 -16.20 9.71
CA GLY A 149 -3.02 -16.23 10.97
C GLY A 149 -2.17 -16.41 12.23
N LEU A 150 -0.84 -16.26 12.14
CA LEU A 150 0.08 -16.59 13.21
C LEU A 150 0.49 -15.37 14.02
N LYS A 151 -0.04 -15.24 15.22
CA LYS A 151 0.26 -14.14 16.15
C LYS A 151 1.46 -14.47 17.06
N LEU A 152 2.62 -13.88 16.76
CA LEU A 152 3.83 -14.12 17.52
C LEU A 152 3.87 -13.38 18.86
N PRO A 153 4.37 -14.01 19.94
CA PRO A 153 4.73 -13.31 21.18
C PRO A 153 5.83 -12.27 20.95
N LYS A 154 5.84 -11.15 21.69
CA LYS A 154 6.78 -10.04 21.51
C LYS A 154 8.26 -10.44 21.48
N LYS A 155 8.66 -11.42 22.30
CA LYS A 155 10.04 -11.92 22.30
C LYS A 155 10.38 -12.66 21.01
N MET A 156 9.45 -13.45 20.50
CA MET A 156 9.62 -14.19 19.26
C MET A 156 9.61 -13.27 18.03
N GLN A 157 8.79 -12.20 18.05
CA GLN A 157 8.83 -11.15 17.01
C GLN A 157 10.23 -10.52 16.89
N ALA A 158 10.89 -10.26 18.02
CA ALA A 158 12.22 -9.66 18.04
C ALA A 158 13.31 -10.62 17.54
N ASP A 159 13.18 -11.91 17.84
CA ASP A 159 14.13 -12.93 17.38
C ASP A 159 13.95 -13.21 15.88
N PHE A 160 12.72 -13.43 15.45
CA PHE A 160 12.44 -13.72 14.06
C PHE A 160 12.74 -12.54 13.12
N SER A 161 12.53 -11.30 13.58
CA SER A 161 12.90 -10.12 12.80
C SER A 161 14.40 -10.08 12.45
N ARG A 162 15.28 -10.57 13.32
CA ARG A 162 16.72 -10.69 13.03
C ARG A 162 16.98 -11.71 11.92
N THR A 163 16.36 -12.87 11.98
CA THR A 163 16.47 -13.91 10.94
C THR A 163 16.04 -13.41 9.58
N VAL A 164 14.92 -12.69 9.52
CA VAL A 164 14.41 -12.10 8.27
C VAL A 164 15.33 -11.00 7.76
N GLN A 165 15.92 -10.20 8.64
CA GLN A 165 16.89 -9.18 8.27
C GLN A 165 18.17 -9.81 7.69
N GLU A 166 18.73 -10.82 8.33
CA GLU A 166 19.89 -11.57 7.83
C GLU A 166 19.62 -12.18 6.46
N LEU A 167 18.42 -12.74 6.25
CA LEU A 167 18.00 -13.28 4.94
C LEU A 167 17.90 -12.18 3.88
N SER A 168 17.31 -11.04 4.21
CA SER A 168 17.21 -9.90 3.30
C SER A 168 18.58 -9.31 2.95
N ASP A 169 19.47 -9.17 3.92
CA ASP A 169 20.83 -8.67 3.73
C ASP A 169 21.66 -9.63 2.85
N THR A 170 21.47 -10.95 3.03
CA THR A 170 22.18 -11.97 2.26
C THR A 170 21.68 -12.05 0.82
N THR A 171 20.36 -11.94 0.61
CA THR A 171 19.76 -12.06 -0.73
C THR A 171 19.80 -10.75 -1.51
N GLY A 172 19.94 -9.61 -0.83
CA GLY A 172 19.94 -8.27 -1.43
C GLY A 172 18.64 -7.87 -2.11
N ARG A 173 17.55 -8.64 -1.89
CA ARG A 173 16.23 -8.41 -2.49
C ARG A 173 15.14 -8.21 -1.44
N GLU A 174 14.03 -7.66 -1.87
CA GLU A 174 12.82 -7.62 -1.06
C GLU A 174 12.29 -9.05 -0.86
N LEU A 175 11.87 -9.37 0.37
CA LEU A 175 11.32 -10.67 0.70
C LEU A 175 9.80 -10.65 0.54
N THR A 176 9.30 -11.68 -0.12
CA THR A 176 7.85 -11.92 -0.24
C THR A 176 7.29 -12.55 1.03
N SER A 177 5.96 -12.53 1.18
CA SER A 177 5.26 -13.25 2.25
C SER A 177 5.63 -14.73 2.30
N THR A 178 5.79 -15.37 1.14
CA THR A 178 6.21 -16.77 1.03
C THR A 178 7.65 -16.99 1.51
N ASP A 179 8.57 -16.07 1.20
CA ASP A 179 9.95 -16.14 1.68
C ASP A 179 10.00 -16.05 3.22
N ILE A 180 9.18 -15.16 3.79
CA ILE A 180 9.08 -14.97 5.24
C ILE A 180 8.51 -16.21 5.92
N TRP A 181 7.48 -16.80 5.32
CA TRP A 181 6.90 -18.04 5.83
C TRP A 181 7.89 -19.20 5.78
N GLY A 182 8.60 -19.37 4.66
CA GLY A 182 9.67 -20.37 4.53
C GLY A 182 10.74 -20.21 5.60
N ALA A 183 11.24 -18.99 5.80
CA ALA A 183 12.20 -18.69 6.85
C ALA A 183 11.67 -18.97 8.27
N PHE A 184 10.37 -18.75 8.49
CA PHE A 184 9.73 -19.07 9.75
C PHE A 184 9.66 -20.59 9.99
N GLN A 185 9.26 -21.34 8.96
CA GLN A 185 9.22 -22.81 9.02
C GLN A 185 10.61 -23.39 9.27
N ASP A 186 11.62 -22.94 8.54
CA ASP A 186 13.00 -23.41 8.68
C ASP A 186 13.56 -23.16 10.09
N ARG A 187 13.14 -22.07 10.73
CA ARG A 187 13.67 -21.70 12.04
C ARG A 187 12.93 -22.34 13.22
N TYR A 188 11.60 -22.45 13.14
CA TYR A 188 10.77 -22.82 14.29
C TYR A 188 10.00 -24.12 14.13
N PHE A 189 9.74 -24.56 12.90
CA PHE A 189 9.20 -25.88 12.69
C PHE A 189 10.35 -26.88 12.69
N ILE A 190 10.17 -27.97 13.40
CA ILE A 190 11.18 -28.99 13.58
C ILE A 190 11.64 -29.52 12.24
N ALA A 191 12.88 -29.14 11.86
CA ALA A 191 13.51 -29.81 10.74
C ALA A 191 13.72 -31.27 11.12
N THR A 192 13.48 -32.16 10.17
CA THR A 192 13.60 -33.63 10.34
C THR A 192 15.00 -34.10 10.73
N SER A 193 15.97 -33.18 10.86
CA SER A 193 17.35 -33.43 11.29
C SER A 193 17.67 -32.90 12.70
N GLY A 194 16.66 -32.58 13.51
CA GLY A 194 16.83 -32.07 14.88
C GLY A 194 17.35 -33.13 15.86
N ARG A 195 17.90 -32.66 17.02
CA ARG A 195 18.33 -33.53 18.12
C ARG A 195 17.19 -34.30 18.78
N PHE A 196 15.95 -33.92 18.48
CA PHE A 196 14.76 -34.51 19.06
C PHE A 196 13.82 -34.94 17.95
N GLU A 197 13.29 -36.14 18.04
CA GLU A 197 12.26 -36.67 17.18
C GLU A 197 10.96 -36.75 17.99
N LEU A 198 9.89 -36.12 17.46
CA LEU A 198 8.58 -36.17 18.10
C LEU A 198 7.85 -37.42 17.62
N PHE A 199 7.63 -38.37 18.54
CA PHE A 199 6.96 -39.62 18.21
C PHE A 199 5.44 -39.56 18.38
N ASP A 200 4.94 -38.70 19.30
CA ASP A 200 3.51 -38.49 19.55
C ASP A 200 3.27 -37.22 20.38
N TYR A 201 2.03 -36.66 20.36
CA TYR A 201 1.59 -35.54 21.19
C TYR A 201 0.15 -35.66 21.61
#